data_124645bd2aca68067ff7e131e8175c7e
#
_entry.id   124645bd2aca68067ff7e131e8175c7e
#
_cell.length_a   1.000
_cell.length_b   1.000
_cell.length_c   1.000
_cell.angle_alpha   90.00
_cell.angle_beta   90.00
_cell.angle_gamma   90.00
#
_symmetry.space_group_name_H-M   'P 1'
#
loop_
_entity.id
_entity.type
_entity.pdbx_description
1 polymer ?
#
loop_
_entity_poly.entity_id
_entity_poly.type
_entity_poly.pdbx_seq_one_letter_code
_entity_poly.pdbx_strand_id
1 'polypeptide(L)'
;MSTLLMIDGNSMANRAFYGVPHLTNAKGVPTNAVYGFLNTLQAAIERFKPDALFVAFDISKKVFRHERYADYKGTRTGMPEDLLVQMPLIKEALGYMNIETFGIEGYEADDIIGTMSAHQSAAGGESIILSGDRDLFQLVIPHHVETAPSPELLGSSDE
;
A
#
# COMPACT_ATOMS: atom_id res chain seq x y z
N MET A 1 -17.45 -14.77 -11.74
CA MET A 1 -16.88 -14.59 -10.39
C MET A 1 -16.11 -13.28 -10.37
N SER A 2 -16.45 -12.37 -9.49
CA SER A 2 -15.76 -11.08 -9.40
C SER A 2 -14.45 -11.22 -8.63
N THR A 3 -13.46 -10.49 -9.07
CA THR A 3 -12.14 -10.44 -8.45
C THR A 3 -11.90 -9.05 -7.87
N LEU A 4 -11.61 -8.99 -6.58
CA LEU A 4 -11.30 -7.77 -5.86
C LEU A 4 -9.81 -7.75 -5.50
N LEU A 5 -9.11 -6.74 -5.97
CA LEU A 5 -7.72 -6.50 -5.58
C LEU A 5 -7.69 -5.48 -4.44
N MET A 6 -7.09 -5.88 -3.35
CA MET A 6 -6.94 -5.05 -2.16
C MET A 6 -5.47 -4.81 -1.89
N ILE A 7 -5.10 -3.58 -1.65
CA ILE A 7 -3.71 -3.18 -1.50
C ILE A 7 -3.51 -2.53 -0.13
N ASP A 8 -2.54 -3.03 0.63
CA ASP A 8 -2.07 -2.36 1.83
C ASP A 8 -1.14 -1.21 1.43
N GLY A 9 -1.68 0.01 1.47
CA GLY A 9 -1.00 1.20 0.97
C GLY A 9 0.23 1.56 1.76
N ASN A 10 0.18 1.49 3.09
CA ASN A 10 1.33 1.81 3.93
C ASN A 10 2.46 0.80 3.74
N SER A 11 2.12 -0.46 3.72
CA SER A 11 3.09 -1.54 3.52
C SER A 11 3.78 -1.45 2.15
N MET A 12 3.00 -1.21 1.10
CA MET A 12 3.55 -1.03 -0.24
C MET A 12 4.41 0.22 -0.39
N ALA A 13 3.97 1.33 0.18
CA ALA A 13 4.75 2.57 0.16
C ALA A 13 6.08 2.40 0.88
N ASN A 14 6.06 1.72 2.03
CA ASN A 14 7.26 1.43 2.79
C ASN A 14 8.24 0.54 1.98
N ARG A 15 7.73 -0.50 1.37
CA ARG A 15 8.54 -1.39 0.53
C ARG A 15 9.13 -0.66 -0.68
N ALA A 16 8.34 0.19 -1.34
CA ALA A 16 8.80 0.99 -2.48
C ALA A 16 9.89 1.98 -2.05
N PHE A 17 9.73 2.61 -0.89
CA PHE A 17 10.70 3.56 -0.37
C PHE A 17 12.08 2.93 -0.16
N TYR A 18 12.12 1.74 0.42
CA TYR A 18 13.39 1.04 0.67
C TYR A 18 13.91 0.26 -0.53
N GLY A 19 13.04 -0.10 -1.47
CA GLY A 19 13.41 -0.88 -2.63
C GLY A 19 13.86 -0.08 -3.84
N VAL A 20 13.41 1.17 -3.97
CA VAL A 20 13.78 2.05 -5.07
C VAL A 20 14.87 3.03 -4.62
N PRO A 21 15.96 3.17 -5.39
CA PRO A 21 16.99 4.16 -5.07
C PRO A 21 16.41 5.57 -4.95
N HIS A 22 17.06 6.41 -4.18
CA HIS A 22 16.62 7.77 -3.94
C HIS A 22 16.40 8.54 -5.25
N LEU A 23 15.20 9.07 -5.42
CA LEU A 23 14.80 9.90 -6.54
C LEU A 23 14.17 11.17 -6.01
N THR A 24 14.40 12.27 -6.71
CA THR A 24 13.76 13.54 -6.40
C THR A 24 13.20 14.17 -7.66
N ASN A 25 12.16 14.99 -7.50
CA ASN A 25 11.68 15.82 -8.59
C ASN A 25 12.53 17.08 -8.75
N ALA A 26 12.19 17.94 -9.72
CA ALA A 26 12.92 19.18 -9.99
C ALA A 26 12.96 20.14 -8.80
N LYS A 27 12.04 20.01 -7.85
CA LYS A 27 11.98 20.83 -6.63
C LYS A 27 12.69 20.20 -5.43
N GLY A 28 13.36 19.05 -5.63
CA GLY A 28 14.05 18.35 -4.57
C GLY A 28 13.17 17.50 -3.66
N VAL A 29 11.89 17.32 -3.99
CA VAL A 29 10.98 16.46 -3.23
C VAL A 29 11.28 14.99 -3.54
N PRO A 30 11.44 14.13 -2.53
CA PRO A 30 11.68 12.71 -2.80
C PRO A 30 10.47 12.05 -3.46
N THR A 31 10.70 11.19 -4.43
CA THR A 31 9.66 10.56 -5.26
C THR A 31 9.86 9.06 -5.47
N ASN A 32 10.86 8.46 -4.86
CA ASN A 32 11.15 7.03 -5.05
C ASN A 32 10.01 6.12 -4.59
N ALA A 33 9.35 6.43 -3.48
CA ALA A 33 8.20 5.64 -3.01
C ALA A 33 7.00 5.78 -3.93
N VAL A 34 6.73 6.99 -4.42
CA VAL A 34 5.65 7.23 -5.40
C VAL A 34 5.90 6.41 -6.66
N TYR A 35 7.11 6.47 -7.17
CA TYR A 35 7.50 5.74 -8.37
C TYR A 35 7.33 4.22 -8.21
N GLY A 36 7.89 3.66 -7.15
CA GLY A 36 7.81 2.23 -6.89
C GLY A 36 6.39 1.76 -6.60
N PHE A 37 5.62 2.55 -5.87
CA PHE A 37 4.21 2.25 -5.57
C PHE A 37 3.38 2.16 -6.85
N LEU A 38 3.47 3.18 -7.70
CA LEU A 38 2.68 3.22 -8.94
C LEU A 38 3.09 2.13 -9.92
N ASN A 39 4.38 1.83 -10.03
CA ASN A 39 4.85 0.75 -10.89
C ASN A 39 4.34 -0.61 -10.41
N THR A 40 4.41 -0.87 -9.11
CA THR A 40 3.90 -2.12 -8.53
C THR A 40 2.38 -2.24 -8.71
N LEU A 41 1.66 -1.17 -8.49
CA LEU A 41 0.22 -1.11 -8.68
C LEU A 41 -0.16 -1.42 -10.14
N GLN A 42 0.50 -0.78 -11.09
CA GLN A 42 0.23 -1.00 -12.51
C GLN A 42 0.51 -2.44 -12.92
N ALA A 43 1.63 -3.00 -12.48
CA ALA A 43 1.97 -4.38 -12.74
C ALA A 43 0.92 -5.36 -12.16
N ALA A 44 0.41 -5.08 -10.98
CA ALA A 44 -0.63 -5.88 -10.35
C ALA A 44 -1.96 -5.80 -11.13
N ILE A 45 -2.33 -4.62 -11.57
CA ILE A 45 -3.55 -4.43 -12.37
C ILE A 45 -3.45 -5.21 -13.70
N GLU A 46 -2.32 -5.15 -14.36
CA GLU A 46 -2.09 -5.88 -15.62
C GLU A 46 -2.08 -7.39 -15.43
N ARG A 47 -1.50 -7.85 -14.32
CA ARG A 47 -1.39 -9.27 -14.02
C ARG A 47 -2.72 -9.91 -13.62
N PHE A 48 -3.44 -9.27 -12.72
CA PHE A 48 -4.65 -9.85 -12.12
C PHE A 48 -5.93 -9.43 -12.82
N LYS A 49 -5.93 -8.32 -13.53
CA LYS A 49 -7.11 -7.76 -14.22
C LYS A 49 -8.35 -7.76 -13.32
N PRO A 50 -8.28 -7.12 -12.13
CA PRO A 50 -9.38 -7.18 -11.18
C PRO A 50 -10.61 -6.46 -11.70
N ASP A 51 -11.79 -6.91 -11.25
CA ASP A 51 -13.06 -6.23 -11.53
C ASP A 51 -13.20 -4.96 -10.70
N ALA A 52 -12.62 -4.97 -9.51
CA ALA A 52 -12.56 -3.81 -8.62
C ALA A 52 -11.26 -3.83 -7.83
N LEU A 53 -10.82 -2.67 -7.40
CA LEU A 53 -9.65 -2.56 -6.54
C LEU A 53 -9.77 -1.37 -5.60
N PHE A 54 -9.13 -1.46 -4.46
CA PHE A 54 -8.96 -0.33 -3.56
C PHE A 54 -7.60 -0.42 -2.84
N VAL A 55 -7.17 0.72 -2.32
CA VAL A 55 -5.98 0.81 -1.50
C VAL A 55 -6.39 1.25 -0.10
N ALA A 56 -6.02 0.48 0.91
CA ALA A 56 -6.28 0.80 2.30
C ALA A 56 -5.05 1.44 2.93
N PHE A 57 -5.26 2.50 3.69
CA PHE A 57 -4.21 3.20 4.42
C PHE A 57 -4.53 3.26 5.90
N ASP A 58 -3.49 3.25 6.72
CA ASP A 58 -3.62 3.56 8.13
C ASP A 58 -3.85 5.06 8.29
N ILE A 59 -4.87 5.45 9.07
CA ILE A 59 -5.17 6.86 9.31
C ILE A 59 -5.00 7.21 10.78
N SER A 60 -4.48 8.38 11.01
CA SER A 60 -4.57 9.32 12.15
C SER A 60 -4.43 8.80 13.59
N LYS A 61 -4.63 7.53 13.89
CA LYS A 61 -4.23 6.96 15.17
C LYS A 61 -2.74 7.21 15.43
N LYS A 62 -1.96 7.33 14.34
CA LYS A 62 -0.55 7.70 14.38
C LYS A 62 -0.32 9.18 14.62
N VAL A 63 -1.21 10.06 14.14
CA VAL A 63 -1.11 11.50 14.41
C VAL A 63 -1.39 11.79 15.87
N PHE A 64 -2.42 11.16 16.45
CA PHE A 64 -2.74 11.28 17.86
C PHE A 64 -1.64 10.72 18.77
N ARG A 65 -1.07 9.60 18.39
CA ARG A 65 0.09 9.02 19.08
C ARG A 65 1.35 9.83 18.84
N HIS A 66 1.46 10.50 17.70
CA HIS A 66 2.62 11.29 17.35
C HIS A 66 2.75 12.51 18.26
N GLU A 67 1.67 13.20 18.58
CA GLU A 67 1.67 14.31 19.53
C GLU A 67 1.98 13.84 20.96
N ARG A 68 1.50 12.68 21.37
CA ARG A 68 1.79 12.10 22.69
C ARG A 68 3.16 11.44 22.79
N TYR A 69 3.71 11.00 21.67
CA TYR A 69 4.94 10.23 21.63
C TYR A 69 6.14 10.99 21.11
N ALA A 70 5.97 12.23 20.69
CA ALA A 70 7.09 13.09 20.32
C ALA A 70 8.11 13.21 21.48
N ASP A 71 7.62 13.24 22.71
CA ASP A 71 8.45 13.25 23.91
C ASP A 71 8.95 11.87 24.33
N TYR A 72 8.27 10.81 23.93
CA TYR A 72 8.57 9.45 24.37
C TYR A 72 9.61 8.75 23.49
N LYS A 73 9.81 9.23 22.27
CA LYS A 73 10.61 8.51 21.31
C LYS A 73 11.42 9.36 20.37
N GLY A 74 12.25 10.18 20.93
CA GLY A 74 13.32 10.77 20.14
C GLY A 74 14.21 9.76 19.42
N THR A 75 13.97 8.45 19.58
CA THR A 75 14.81 7.39 19.02
C THR A 75 14.08 6.32 18.22
N ARG A 76 12.75 6.25 18.28
CA ARG A 76 12.03 5.30 17.44
C ARG A 76 11.47 5.98 16.21
N THR A 77 12.02 5.53 15.13
CA THR A 77 11.59 5.85 13.81
C THR A 77 10.14 5.47 13.61
N GLY A 78 9.27 6.45 13.68
CA GLY A 78 8.10 6.41 12.87
C GLY A 78 8.52 6.32 11.40
N MET A 79 7.62 6.57 10.51
CA MET A 79 7.90 6.65 9.10
C MET A 79 9.00 7.69 8.83
N PRO A 80 10.04 7.36 8.04
CA PRO A 80 11.05 8.33 7.66
C PRO A 80 10.43 9.57 7.03
N GLU A 81 11.01 10.73 7.30
CA GLU A 81 10.49 12.00 6.79
C GLU A 81 10.34 12.01 5.28
N ASP A 82 11.33 11.47 4.56
CA ASP A 82 11.29 11.39 3.10
C ASP A 82 10.18 10.48 2.57
N LEU A 83 9.76 9.49 3.33
CA LEU A 83 8.58 8.70 2.99
C LEU A 83 7.30 9.42 3.39
N LEU A 84 7.30 10.07 4.54
CA LEU A 84 6.12 10.78 5.05
C LEU A 84 5.64 11.85 4.07
N VAL A 85 6.55 12.60 3.44
CA VAL A 85 6.19 13.64 2.45
C VAL A 85 5.66 13.03 1.16
N GLN A 86 5.95 11.78 0.87
CA GLN A 86 5.47 11.09 -0.33
C GLN A 86 4.08 10.47 -0.15
N MET A 87 3.64 10.23 1.08
CA MET A 87 2.33 9.61 1.33
C MET A 87 1.17 10.42 0.73
N PRO A 88 1.09 11.75 0.93
CA PRO A 88 0.05 12.54 0.27
C PRO A 88 0.16 12.51 -1.27
N LEU A 89 1.37 12.45 -1.80
CA LEU A 89 1.59 12.37 -3.26
C LEU A 89 1.07 11.06 -3.83
N ILE A 90 1.29 9.95 -3.13
CA ILE A 90 0.74 8.65 -3.54
C ILE A 90 -0.79 8.69 -3.55
N LYS A 91 -1.40 9.20 -2.49
CA LYS A 91 -2.86 9.31 -2.39
C LYS A 91 -3.44 10.22 -3.47
N GLU A 92 -2.77 11.32 -3.77
CA GLU A 92 -3.15 12.24 -4.85
C GLU A 92 -3.09 11.55 -6.21
N ALA A 93 -2.02 10.83 -6.49
CA ALA A 93 -1.87 10.07 -7.73
C ALA A 93 -2.98 9.03 -7.89
N LEU A 94 -3.32 8.31 -6.82
CA LEU A 94 -4.42 7.34 -6.83
C LEU A 94 -5.75 8.02 -7.14
N GLY A 95 -5.98 9.21 -6.60
CA GLY A 95 -7.17 10.00 -6.91
C GLY A 95 -7.27 10.37 -8.39
N TYR A 96 -6.18 10.77 -9.01
CA TYR A 96 -6.13 11.05 -10.45
C TYR A 96 -6.37 9.81 -11.31
N MET A 97 -6.01 8.64 -10.82
CA MET A 97 -6.26 7.36 -11.49
C MET A 97 -7.66 6.81 -11.26
N ASN A 98 -8.50 7.51 -10.51
CA ASN A 98 -9.83 7.08 -10.08
C ASN A 98 -9.80 5.79 -9.26
N ILE A 99 -8.75 5.58 -8.51
CA ILE A 99 -8.61 4.43 -7.61
C ILE A 99 -9.09 4.83 -6.22
N GLU A 100 -10.03 4.07 -5.68
CA GLU A 100 -10.54 4.35 -4.35
C GLU A 100 -9.53 4.04 -3.27
N THR A 101 -9.45 4.94 -2.30
CA THR A 101 -8.63 4.75 -1.12
C THR A 101 -9.51 4.75 0.11
N PHE A 102 -9.22 3.84 1.03
CA PHE A 102 -9.94 3.74 2.29
C PHE A 102 -8.99 3.93 3.46
N GLY A 103 -9.46 4.65 4.43
CA GLY A 103 -8.82 4.76 5.71
C GLY A 103 -9.90 5.05 6.74
N ILE A 104 -9.91 4.29 7.82
CA ILE A 104 -10.85 4.46 8.91
C ILE A 104 -10.06 4.79 10.16
N GLU A 105 -10.40 5.90 10.79
CA GLU A 105 -9.76 6.32 12.02
C GLU A 105 -9.87 5.22 13.09
N GLY A 106 -8.74 4.87 13.68
CA GLY A 106 -8.66 3.82 14.70
C GLY A 106 -8.48 2.40 14.16
N TYR A 107 -8.54 2.19 12.85
CA TYR A 107 -8.30 0.89 12.22
C TYR A 107 -7.04 0.91 11.38
N GLU A 108 -6.34 -0.21 11.38
CA GLU A 108 -5.19 -0.42 10.51
C GLU A 108 -5.66 -0.92 9.13
N ALA A 109 -4.81 -0.76 8.12
CA ALA A 109 -5.13 -1.19 6.77
C ALA A 109 -5.44 -2.70 6.70
N ASP A 110 -4.73 -3.52 7.46
CA ASP A 110 -4.96 -4.96 7.52
C ASP A 110 -6.34 -5.33 8.08
N ASP A 111 -6.87 -4.54 9.02
CA ASP A 111 -8.23 -4.73 9.53
C ASP A 111 -9.28 -4.49 8.43
N ILE A 112 -9.09 -3.43 7.66
CA ILE A 112 -9.98 -3.07 6.55
C ILE A 112 -9.94 -4.17 5.48
N ILE A 113 -8.76 -4.61 5.10
CA ILE A 113 -8.54 -5.66 4.10
C ILE A 113 -9.16 -6.97 4.57
N GLY A 114 -8.94 -7.36 5.82
CA GLY A 114 -9.52 -8.58 6.38
C GLY A 114 -11.04 -8.58 6.35
N THR A 115 -11.65 -7.47 6.73
CA THR A 115 -13.10 -7.29 6.71
C THR A 115 -13.68 -7.38 5.30
N MET A 116 -13.06 -6.66 4.36
CA MET A 116 -13.51 -6.65 2.96
C MET A 116 -13.29 -8.01 2.28
N SER A 117 -12.20 -8.70 2.61
CA SER A 117 -11.94 -10.05 2.11
C SER A 117 -13.04 -11.03 2.57
N ALA A 118 -13.43 -10.95 3.84
CA ALA A 118 -14.51 -11.78 4.36
C ALA A 118 -15.85 -11.49 3.65
N HIS A 119 -16.18 -10.24 3.41
CA HIS A 119 -17.37 -9.86 2.65
C HIS A 119 -17.34 -10.39 1.22
N GLN A 120 -16.21 -10.26 0.54
CA GLN A 120 -16.05 -10.74 -0.83
C GLN A 120 -16.20 -12.25 -0.90
N SER A 121 -15.61 -12.97 0.03
CA SER A 121 -15.73 -14.42 0.14
C SER A 121 -17.18 -14.86 0.38
N ALA A 122 -17.88 -14.19 1.29
CA ALA A 122 -19.29 -14.47 1.57
C ALA A 122 -20.19 -14.22 0.36
N ALA A 123 -19.81 -13.29 -0.52
CA ALA A 123 -20.52 -13.01 -1.76
C ALA A 123 -20.12 -13.96 -2.91
N GLY A 124 -19.24 -14.93 -2.67
CA GLY A 124 -18.77 -15.88 -3.68
C GLY A 124 -17.70 -15.34 -4.62
N GLY A 125 -17.13 -14.19 -4.30
CA GLY A 125 -16.06 -13.57 -5.07
C GLY A 125 -14.67 -14.02 -4.65
N GLU A 126 -13.68 -13.69 -5.46
CA GLU A 126 -12.26 -13.94 -5.21
C GLU A 126 -11.60 -12.65 -4.73
N SER A 127 -10.67 -12.80 -3.77
CA SER A 127 -9.86 -11.69 -3.26
C SER A 127 -8.40 -11.92 -3.53
N ILE A 128 -7.73 -10.87 -3.99
CA ILE A 128 -6.28 -10.83 -4.11
C ILE A 128 -5.79 -9.72 -3.19
N ILE A 129 -4.87 -10.05 -2.30
CA ILE A 129 -4.29 -9.08 -1.37
C ILE A 129 -2.83 -8.86 -1.74
N LEU A 130 -2.49 -7.62 -1.99
CA LEU A 130 -1.13 -7.19 -2.30
C LEU A 130 -0.57 -6.40 -1.14
N SER A 131 0.50 -6.92 -0.54
CA SER A 131 1.13 -6.31 0.61
C SER A 131 2.64 -6.47 0.56
N GLY A 132 3.36 -5.52 1.12
CA GLY A 132 4.77 -5.66 1.43
C GLY A 132 5.01 -6.38 2.76
N ASP A 133 3.96 -6.60 3.54
CA ASP A 133 4.02 -7.22 4.86
C ASP A 133 3.56 -8.67 4.81
N ARG A 134 4.43 -9.56 5.26
CA ARG A 134 4.14 -11.01 5.30
C ARG A 134 3.07 -11.39 6.32
N ASP A 135 2.80 -10.57 7.31
CA ASP A 135 1.79 -10.86 8.34
C ASP A 135 0.37 -10.93 7.76
N LEU A 136 0.12 -10.28 6.62
CA LEU A 136 -1.16 -10.37 5.93
C LEU A 136 -1.47 -11.76 5.35
N PHE A 137 -0.46 -12.60 5.18
CA PHE A 137 -0.70 -13.98 4.74
C PHE A 137 -1.64 -14.77 5.67
N GLN A 138 -1.77 -14.34 6.93
CA GLN A 138 -2.63 -15.02 7.90
C GLN A 138 -4.11 -14.70 7.73
N LEU A 139 -4.48 -13.66 6.99
CA LEU A 139 -5.84 -13.17 6.86
C LEU A 139 -6.62 -13.80 5.70
N VAL A 140 -5.97 -14.60 4.87
CA VAL A 140 -6.55 -14.99 3.59
C VAL A 140 -6.58 -16.49 3.40
N ILE A 141 -7.73 -17.04 3.50
CA ILE A 141 -8.04 -18.42 3.16
C ILE A 141 -9.45 -18.42 2.53
N PRO A 142 -9.66 -18.89 1.31
CA PRO A 142 -8.78 -19.56 0.35
C PRO A 142 -8.26 -18.66 -0.80
N HIS A 143 -7.72 -17.50 -0.51
CA HIS A 143 -7.42 -16.47 -1.50
C HIS A 143 -5.93 -16.37 -1.78
N HIS A 144 -5.59 -15.78 -2.93
CA HIS A 144 -4.20 -15.50 -3.27
C HIS A 144 -3.69 -14.29 -2.50
N VAL A 145 -2.65 -14.49 -1.70
CA VAL A 145 -1.87 -13.41 -1.12
C VAL A 145 -0.51 -13.37 -1.82
N GLU A 146 -0.20 -12.25 -2.42
CA GLU A 146 1.11 -12.05 -3.00
C GLU A 146 1.83 -10.89 -2.31
N THR A 147 3.08 -11.11 -1.97
CA THR A 147 3.96 -10.01 -1.62
C THR A 147 4.27 -9.23 -2.89
N ALA A 148 4.30 -7.91 -2.79
CA ALA A 148 4.71 -7.08 -3.90
C ALA A 148 6.08 -7.55 -4.41
N PRO A 149 6.26 -7.68 -5.73
CA PRO A 149 7.55 -8.04 -6.28
C PRO A 149 8.59 -6.98 -5.89
N SER A 150 9.82 -7.41 -5.70
CA SER A 150 10.88 -6.44 -5.47
C SER A 150 11.04 -5.56 -6.70
N PRO A 151 11.33 -4.27 -6.51
CA PRO A 151 11.48 -3.34 -7.64
C PRO A 151 12.52 -3.78 -8.67
N GLU A 152 13.48 -4.59 -8.24
CA GLU A 152 14.51 -5.15 -9.12
C GLU A 152 13.94 -6.09 -10.20
N LEU A 153 12.80 -6.72 -9.91
CA LEU A 153 12.16 -7.63 -10.86
C LEU A 153 11.26 -6.91 -11.87
N LEU A 154 10.91 -5.64 -11.58
CA LEU A 154 10.08 -4.85 -12.47
C LEU A 154 10.88 -4.21 -13.62
N GLY A 155 12.22 -4.20 -13.51
CA GLY A 155 13.10 -3.64 -14.54
C GLY A 155 13.57 -4.62 -15.60
N SER A 156 13.18 -5.89 -15.53
CA SER A 156 13.70 -6.92 -16.44
C SER A 156 12.70 -7.42 -17.49
N SER A 157 11.61 -6.73 -17.70
CA SER A 157 10.61 -7.13 -18.68
C SER A 157 10.76 -6.43 -20.05
N ASP A 158 11.97 -5.97 -20.36
CA ASP A 158 12.27 -5.48 -21.67
C ASP A 158 13.01 -6.58 -22.47
N GLU A 159 12.27 -7.56 -22.91
CA GLU A 159 12.66 -8.39 -24.06
C GLU A 159 11.41 -8.98 -24.71
#